data_49e177d25d10b1569b34a408720608f6
#
_entry.id   49e177d25d10b1569b34a408720608f6
#
_cell.length_a   1.000
_cell.length_b   1.000
_cell.length_c   1.000
_cell.angle_alpha   90.00
_cell.angle_beta   90.00
_cell.angle_gamma   90.00
#
_symmetry.space_group_name_H-M   'P 1'
#
loop_
_entity.id
_entity.type
_entity.pdbx_description
1 polymer ?
#
loop_
_entity_poly.entity_id
_entity_poly.type
_entity_poly.pdbx_seq_one_letter_code
_entity_poly.pdbx_strand_id
1 'polypeptide(L)'
;MNRKNRGYGQHTSPVRRAGALLSIVALLGSTFAFVVGAQNMKAPAAKSAAKLTEDQRILHVLNRLGFGARPGDVERVKAMGVENYIAQQLSPAKIDDSASEAKLQNLETLRMTSAQLYEKYPQPGQLVRQLDRRGNLPSDLAAARDNRTKGGANATDNANAPKTGETKATAGSGEMQGPEMGKTGETAKTNTPAPNDPNPMNNPEYRRALMEYFKENNLRPPQFMTGELQMSRILRAAYSERQLQEVMVDFWTNHFNVFAGKGADRWLLTSYDRDTIRPNTLGKFYDLLRADAESPAMLFYLDNFQSVSPNAQAGPQQRPGAARGPLAQLMRGGNQTPSMSNNPARQQPPPQQQRRGINENYARELMELHTLGVDGGYTQKDVQEVARCFTGWTIYAPRGAGAAAQAMMDGRRIEMLRNNAGKFYFNPRVHDDGEKTVLGHKISAGGGVKDGLMVLDILAHHPSTAKFIATKLVRRFVADEPPPALVDRVAQTFMKTGGDIREVLKTIFSSPEFNSPEAYRAKVKRPFELAISAVRTLGADTNGGPQMHQWIARMGQPLYGFQTPNGYADVAENW
;
A
#
# COMPACT_ATOMS: atom_id res chain seq x y z
N MET A 1 -40.49 -34.97 41.95
CA MET A 1 -41.47 -35.15 40.90
C MET A 1 -40.77 -35.38 39.59
N ASN A 2 -40.96 -36.56 39.02
CA ASN A 2 -40.36 -37.14 37.82
C ASN A 2 -40.68 -36.37 36.53
N ARG A 3 -39.68 -36.22 35.62
CA ARG A 3 -39.87 -36.37 34.18
C ARG A 3 -38.53 -36.71 33.46
N LYS A 4 -38.43 -37.93 33.16
CA LYS A 4 -37.99 -38.82 32.08
C LYS A 4 -37.22 -38.15 30.91
N ASN A 5 -35.95 -38.61 30.81
CA ASN A 5 -35.11 -38.64 29.58
C ASN A 5 -35.79 -39.52 28.49
N ARG A 6 -35.78 -39.07 27.27
CA ARG A 6 -35.93 -39.89 26.06
C ARG A 6 -34.66 -39.79 25.23
N GLY A 7 -33.87 -40.88 25.24
CA GLY A 7 -32.79 -41.09 24.31
C GLY A 7 -33.29 -41.48 22.92
N TYR A 8 -32.68 -40.89 21.88
CA TYR A 8 -32.78 -41.38 20.51
C TYR A 8 -31.62 -42.30 20.20
N GLY A 9 -31.90 -43.63 20.11
CA GLY A 9 -30.94 -44.62 19.64
C GLY A 9 -30.78 -44.53 18.10
N GLN A 10 -29.58 -44.36 17.63
CA GLN A 10 -29.24 -44.57 16.22
C GLN A 10 -28.98 -46.06 15.99
N HIS A 11 -29.89 -46.72 15.23
CA HIS A 11 -29.68 -48.06 14.69
C HIS A 11 -28.72 -47.96 13.49
N THR A 12 -27.47 -48.35 13.66
CA THR A 12 -26.54 -48.59 12.56
C THR A 12 -26.69 -50.05 12.10
N SER A 13 -27.00 -50.28 10.82
CA SER A 13 -27.20 -51.60 10.23
C SER A 13 -25.89 -52.43 10.24
N PRO A 14 -26.00 -53.76 10.39
CA PRO A 14 -24.84 -54.66 10.51
C PRO A 14 -23.96 -54.73 9.25
N VAL A 15 -24.45 -54.28 8.09
CA VAL A 15 -23.70 -54.30 6.83
C VAL A 15 -22.54 -53.27 6.80
N ARG A 16 -22.66 -52.16 7.54
CA ARG A 16 -21.57 -51.18 7.62
C ARG A 16 -20.39 -51.58 8.54
N ARG A 17 -20.63 -52.52 9.47
CA ARG A 17 -19.57 -53.04 10.37
C ARG A 17 -18.70 -54.10 9.69
N ALA A 18 -19.23 -54.87 8.76
CA ALA A 18 -18.46 -55.85 7.99
C ALA A 18 -17.49 -55.21 6.98
N GLY A 19 -17.88 -54.09 6.35
CA GLY A 19 -17.01 -53.35 5.42
C GLY A 19 -15.81 -52.67 6.09
N ALA A 20 -15.98 -52.17 7.32
CA ALA A 20 -14.90 -51.52 8.06
C ALA A 20 -13.83 -52.53 8.57
N LEU A 21 -14.24 -53.74 8.91
CA LEU A 21 -13.31 -54.79 9.35
C LEU A 21 -12.50 -55.39 8.20
N LEU A 22 -13.07 -55.50 7.01
CA LEU A 22 -12.36 -55.96 5.80
C LEU A 22 -11.31 -54.94 5.31
N SER A 23 -11.58 -53.63 5.46
CA SER A 23 -10.63 -52.59 5.09
C SER A 23 -9.44 -52.51 6.05
N ILE A 24 -9.62 -52.79 7.34
CA ILE A 24 -8.54 -52.82 8.32
C ILE A 24 -7.64 -54.04 8.14
N VAL A 25 -8.17 -55.19 7.78
CA VAL A 25 -7.40 -56.42 7.51
C VAL A 25 -6.59 -56.29 6.21
N ALA A 26 -7.11 -55.60 5.19
CA ALA A 26 -6.38 -55.34 3.96
C ALA A 26 -5.22 -54.34 4.16
N LEU A 27 -5.34 -53.34 5.08
CA LEU A 27 -4.26 -52.41 5.42
C LEU A 27 -3.16 -53.05 6.29
N LEU A 28 -3.51 -54.00 7.15
CA LEU A 28 -2.55 -54.70 8.00
C LEU A 28 -1.80 -55.82 7.24
N GLY A 29 -2.42 -56.41 6.20
CA GLY A 29 -1.77 -57.40 5.33
C GLY A 29 -0.70 -56.81 4.40
N SER A 30 -0.81 -55.52 4.02
CA SER A 30 0.15 -54.86 3.13
C SER A 30 1.40 -54.33 3.89
N THR A 31 1.32 -54.17 5.21
CA THR A 31 2.47 -53.70 6.01
C THR A 31 3.42 -54.84 6.43
N PHE A 32 3.00 -56.11 6.39
CA PHE A 32 3.84 -57.24 6.76
C PHE A 32 4.70 -57.77 5.59
N ALA A 33 4.36 -57.48 4.35
CA ALA A 33 5.13 -57.92 3.20
C ALA A 33 6.38 -57.04 2.91
N PHE A 34 6.49 -55.84 3.57
CA PHE A 34 7.62 -54.92 3.33
C PHE A 34 8.76 -55.04 4.34
N VAL A 35 8.63 -55.86 5.39
CA VAL A 35 9.66 -55.90 6.47
C VAL A 35 10.73 -56.96 6.23
N VAL A 36 10.54 -57.90 5.28
CA VAL A 36 11.53 -58.99 5.04
C VAL A 36 12.57 -58.65 3.94
N GLY A 37 12.41 -57.53 3.22
CA GLY A 37 13.32 -57.11 2.14
C GLY A 37 14.35 -56.03 2.50
N ALA A 38 14.39 -55.52 3.75
CA ALA A 38 15.17 -54.36 4.11
C ALA A 38 16.54 -54.63 4.75
N GLN A 39 17.07 -55.82 4.60
CA GLN A 39 18.45 -56.07 5.02
C GLN A 39 19.38 -56.11 3.79
N ASN A 40 20.04 -55.01 3.54
CA ASN A 40 21.13 -54.70 2.61
C ASN A 40 20.86 -53.71 1.47
N MET A 41 19.96 -52.77 1.64
CA MET A 41 20.12 -51.53 0.88
C MET A 41 21.03 -50.59 1.67
N LYS A 42 22.31 -50.52 1.33
CA LYS A 42 23.16 -49.35 1.64
C LYS A 42 22.36 -48.13 1.25
N ALA A 43 22.05 -47.25 2.22
CA ALA A 43 21.51 -45.95 1.93
C ALA A 43 22.31 -45.35 0.77
N PRO A 44 21.67 -44.86 -0.30
CA PRO A 44 22.41 -44.19 -1.35
C PRO A 44 23.22 -43.11 -0.66
N ALA A 45 24.56 -43.17 -0.80
CA ALA A 45 25.45 -42.14 -0.32
C ALA A 45 24.83 -40.82 -0.78
N ALA A 46 24.57 -39.92 0.16
CA ALA A 46 24.04 -38.59 -0.15
C ALA A 46 24.92 -38.04 -1.27
N LYS A 47 24.37 -37.96 -2.48
CA LYS A 47 25.09 -37.36 -3.60
C LYS A 47 25.49 -36.00 -3.09
N SER A 48 26.80 -35.79 -2.91
CA SER A 48 27.36 -34.47 -2.64
C SER A 48 26.66 -33.52 -3.63
N ALA A 49 25.81 -32.65 -3.15
CA ALA A 49 25.06 -31.76 -4.00
C ALA A 49 26.06 -31.02 -4.88
N ALA A 50 25.98 -31.24 -6.19
CA ALA A 50 26.95 -30.67 -7.12
C ALA A 50 26.89 -29.16 -6.95
N LYS A 51 28.04 -28.53 -6.67
CA LYS A 51 28.11 -27.06 -6.54
C LYS A 51 27.66 -26.41 -7.84
N LEU A 52 27.07 -25.21 -7.77
CA LEU A 52 26.82 -24.41 -8.96
C LEU A 52 28.12 -24.21 -9.77
N THR A 53 28.03 -24.31 -11.08
CA THR A 53 29.12 -23.86 -11.95
C THR A 53 29.32 -22.36 -11.81
N GLU A 54 30.46 -21.82 -12.20
CA GLU A 54 30.73 -20.38 -12.16
C GLU A 54 29.66 -19.58 -12.92
N ASP A 55 29.33 -20.00 -14.14
CA ASP A 55 28.33 -19.33 -14.96
C ASP A 55 26.92 -19.41 -14.34
N GLN A 56 26.55 -20.55 -13.73
CA GLN A 56 25.29 -20.67 -12.99
C GLN A 56 25.25 -19.72 -11.78
N ARG A 57 26.37 -19.58 -11.05
CA ARG A 57 26.48 -18.68 -9.91
C ARG A 57 26.39 -17.22 -10.34
N ILE A 58 27.03 -16.83 -11.44
CA ILE A 58 26.92 -15.49 -12.02
C ILE A 58 25.47 -15.19 -12.39
N LEU A 59 24.82 -16.09 -13.14
CA LEU A 59 23.40 -15.91 -13.52
C LEU A 59 22.48 -15.88 -12.30
N HIS A 60 22.75 -16.70 -11.27
CA HIS A 60 22.00 -16.67 -10.02
C HIS A 60 22.07 -15.31 -9.37
N VAL A 61 23.26 -14.77 -9.18
CA VAL A 61 23.47 -13.46 -8.55
C VAL A 61 22.85 -12.34 -9.36
N LEU A 62 23.02 -12.31 -10.70
CA LEU A 62 22.39 -11.32 -11.58
C LEU A 62 20.85 -11.35 -11.53
N ASN A 63 20.25 -12.52 -11.31
CA ASN A 63 18.79 -12.67 -11.20
C ASN A 63 18.27 -12.42 -9.78
N ARG A 64 19.10 -12.54 -8.74
CA ARG A 64 18.67 -12.32 -7.34
C ARG A 64 18.91 -10.90 -6.87
N LEU A 65 20.11 -10.36 -7.17
CA LEU A 65 20.50 -9.01 -6.78
C LEU A 65 20.02 -7.95 -7.81
N GLY A 66 19.43 -8.40 -8.91
CA GLY A 66 18.92 -7.52 -9.97
C GLY A 66 17.72 -8.12 -10.67
N PHE A 67 17.28 -7.43 -11.71
CA PHE A 67 16.15 -7.85 -12.55
C PHE A 67 16.58 -8.75 -13.73
N GLY A 68 17.74 -9.38 -13.67
CA GLY A 68 18.28 -10.25 -14.70
C GLY A 68 19.44 -9.64 -15.48
N ALA A 69 20.17 -10.51 -16.20
CA ALA A 69 21.35 -10.13 -16.98
C ALA A 69 20.95 -9.38 -18.25
N ARG A 70 21.69 -8.33 -18.59
CA ARG A 70 21.75 -7.73 -19.93
C ARG A 70 22.81 -8.44 -20.76
N PRO A 71 22.81 -8.31 -22.09
CA PRO A 71 23.94 -8.71 -22.92
C PRO A 71 25.25 -8.10 -22.40
N GLY A 72 26.27 -8.93 -22.20
CA GLY A 72 27.57 -8.54 -21.65
C GLY A 72 27.69 -8.51 -20.11
N ASP A 73 26.57 -8.61 -19.36
CA ASP A 73 26.63 -8.60 -17.89
C ASP A 73 27.31 -9.85 -17.32
N VAL A 74 27.13 -11.02 -17.96
CA VAL A 74 27.76 -12.29 -17.53
C VAL A 74 29.28 -12.19 -17.64
N GLU A 75 29.78 -11.74 -18.79
CA GLU A 75 31.20 -11.55 -19.06
C GLU A 75 31.82 -10.51 -18.11
N ARG A 76 31.11 -9.43 -17.88
CA ARG A 76 31.52 -8.37 -16.95
C ARG A 76 31.66 -8.89 -15.52
N VAL A 77 30.66 -9.64 -15.03
CA VAL A 77 30.70 -10.21 -13.67
C VAL A 77 31.74 -11.31 -13.57
N LYS A 78 31.96 -12.09 -14.62
CA LYS A 78 33.01 -13.09 -14.68
C LYS A 78 34.41 -12.48 -14.57
N ALA A 79 34.64 -11.40 -15.29
CA ALA A 79 35.92 -10.66 -15.23
C ALA A 79 36.17 -9.98 -13.88
N MET A 80 35.10 -9.46 -13.24
CA MET A 80 35.15 -8.78 -11.94
C MET A 80 35.27 -9.78 -10.77
N GLY A 81 34.67 -10.97 -10.92
CA GLY A 81 34.43 -11.93 -9.85
C GLY A 81 33.09 -11.65 -9.10
N VAL A 82 32.40 -12.74 -8.77
CA VAL A 82 31.05 -12.69 -8.16
C VAL A 82 31.04 -11.95 -6.81
N GLU A 83 32.05 -12.18 -5.97
CA GLU A 83 32.19 -11.55 -4.65
C GLU A 83 32.37 -10.02 -4.76
N ASN A 84 33.19 -9.59 -5.72
CA ASN A 84 33.43 -8.18 -5.98
C ASN A 84 32.15 -7.50 -6.50
N TYR A 85 31.39 -8.20 -7.36
CA TYR A 85 30.08 -7.71 -7.83
C TYR A 85 29.09 -7.57 -6.66
N ILE A 86 28.99 -8.57 -5.79
CA ILE A 86 28.12 -8.49 -4.59
C ILE A 86 28.55 -7.31 -3.70
N ALA A 87 29.84 -7.16 -3.42
CA ALA A 87 30.37 -6.07 -2.60
C ALA A 87 30.09 -4.68 -3.23
N GLN A 88 30.22 -4.57 -4.56
CA GLN A 88 29.87 -3.37 -5.31
C GLN A 88 28.39 -3.03 -5.16
N GLN A 89 27.48 -4.00 -5.36
CA GLN A 89 26.04 -3.82 -5.26
C GLN A 89 25.58 -3.46 -3.84
N LEU A 90 26.26 -3.94 -2.81
CA LEU A 90 26.04 -3.56 -1.42
C LEU A 90 26.51 -2.12 -1.11
N SER A 91 27.20 -1.45 -2.03
CA SER A 91 27.71 -0.09 -1.88
C SER A 91 27.26 0.82 -3.03
N PRO A 92 25.94 1.02 -3.24
CA PRO A 92 25.39 1.70 -4.43
C PRO A 92 25.89 3.12 -4.62
N ALA A 93 26.25 3.83 -3.55
CA ALA A 93 26.80 5.17 -3.65
C ALA A 93 28.14 5.24 -4.43
N LYS A 94 28.86 4.12 -4.56
CA LYS A 94 30.12 4.01 -5.31
C LYS A 94 29.91 3.64 -6.78
N ILE A 95 28.66 3.35 -7.18
CA ILE A 95 28.33 2.95 -8.55
C ILE A 95 27.87 4.19 -9.32
N ASP A 96 28.48 4.46 -10.46
CA ASP A 96 27.99 5.50 -11.38
C ASP A 96 26.66 5.03 -12.01
N ASP A 97 25.64 5.87 -11.90
CA ASP A 97 24.29 5.63 -12.42
C ASP A 97 23.81 6.78 -13.31
N SER A 98 24.73 7.63 -13.77
CA SER A 98 24.44 8.85 -14.55
C SER A 98 23.62 8.56 -15.81
N ALA A 99 23.89 7.43 -16.47
CA ALA A 99 23.14 7.01 -17.66
C ALA A 99 21.65 6.70 -17.37
N SER A 100 21.37 6.10 -16.22
CA SER A 100 20.00 5.88 -15.75
C SER A 100 19.33 7.19 -15.36
N GLU A 101 20.02 8.05 -14.60
CA GLU A 101 19.49 9.34 -14.19
C GLU A 101 19.18 10.25 -15.40
N ALA A 102 19.97 10.18 -16.48
CA ALA A 102 19.70 10.91 -17.72
C ALA A 102 18.35 10.54 -18.35
N LYS A 103 17.93 9.27 -18.25
CA LYS A 103 16.61 8.82 -18.76
C LYS A 103 15.43 9.37 -17.95
N LEU A 104 15.67 9.86 -16.72
CA LEU A 104 14.65 10.41 -15.82
C LEU A 104 14.50 11.94 -15.92
N GLN A 105 15.36 12.63 -16.70
CA GLN A 105 15.42 14.09 -16.73
C GLN A 105 14.10 14.75 -17.12
N ASN A 106 13.30 14.10 -17.97
CA ASN A 106 12.02 14.61 -18.45
C ASN A 106 10.84 14.32 -17.51
N LEU A 107 11.07 13.60 -16.40
CA LEU A 107 10.04 13.29 -15.41
C LEU A 107 10.04 14.39 -14.32
N GLU A 108 9.32 15.49 -14.60
CA GLU A 108 9.35 16.71 -13.79
C GLU A 108 8.87 16.48 -12.35
N THR A 109 7.84 15.65 -12.18
CA THR A 109 7.21 15.40 -10.86
C THR A 109 8.16 14.79 -9.85
N LEU A 110 9.19 14.07 -10.32
CA LEU A 110 10.19 13.46 -9.43
C LEU A 110 11.02 14.48 -8.63
N ARG A 111 11.09 15.74 -9.10
CA ARG A 111 11.86 16.82 -8.45
C ARG A 111 10.99 17.79 -7.68
N MET A 112 9.67 17.66 -7.82
CA MET A 112 8.72 18.58 -7.18
C MET A 112 8.48 18.20 -5.72
N THR A 113 8.25 19.22 -4.91
CA THR A 113 7.73 19.02 -3.55
C THR A 113 6.25 18.69 -3.60
N SER A 114 5.71 18.06 -2.54
CA SER A 114 4.27 17.78 -2.44
C SER A 114 3.42 19.05 -2.59
N ALA A 115 3.90 20.19 -2.07
CA ALA A 115 3.22 21.47 -2.22
C ALA A 115 3.11 21.90 -3.70
N GLN A 116 4.22 21.82 -4.44
CA GLN A 116 4.24 22.13 -5.88
C GLN A 116 3.36 21.15 -6.68
N LEU A 117 3.34 19.87 -6.28
CA LEU A 117 2.45 18.88 -6.89
C LEU A 117 0.97 19.22 -6.65
N TYR A 118 0.58 19.66 -5.45
CA TYR A 118 -0.79 20.11 -5.19
C TYR A 118 -1.21 21.32 -6.04
N GLU A 119 -0.29 22.24 -6.29
CA GLU A 119 -0.54 23.44 -7.11
C GLU A 119 -0.67 23.08 -8.60
N LYS A 120 0.28 22.30 -9.15
CA LYS A 120 0.36 22.00 -10.60
C LYS A 120 -0.59 20.91 -11.06
N TYR A 121 -0.96 19.99 -10.15
CA TYR A 121 -1.79 18.81 -10.44
C TYR A 121 -3.06 18.78 -9.57
N PRO A 122 -3.93 19.82 -9.63
CA PRO A 122 -5.10 19.87 -8.78
C PRO A 122 -6.11 18.79 -9.14
N GLN A 123 -6.86 18.31 -8.14
CA GLN A 123 -7.96 17.40 -8.40
C GLN A 123 -9.09 18.14 -9.13
N PRO A 124 -9.54 17.69 -10.32
CA PRO A 124 -10.50 18.42 -11.16
C PRO A 124 -11.77 18.87 -10.41
N GLY A 125 -12.43 17.95 -9.72
CA GLY A 125 -13.66 18.28 -8.98
C GLY A 125 -13.45 19.21 -7.77
N GLN A 126 -12.24 19.27 -7.19
CA GLN A 126 -11.92 20.24 -6.14
C GLN A 126 -11.65 21.62 -6.74
N LEU A 127 -10.90 21.65 -7.83
CA LEU A 127 -10.59 22.90 -8.55
C LEU A 127 -11.87 23.61 -8.98
N VAL A 128 -12.77 22.90 -9.66
CA VAL A 128 -14.04 23.49 -10.11
C VAL A 128 -14.87 24.03 -8.94
N ARG A 129 -15.00 23.27 -7.84
CA ARG A 129 -15.70 23.76 -6.63
C ARG A 129 -15.02 25.01 -6.02
N GLN A 130 -13.69 25.12 -6.11
CA GLN A 130 -12.98 26.30 -5.62
C GLN A 130 -13.21 27.52 -6.51
N LEU A 131 -13.17 27.33 -7.83
CA LEU A 131 -13.45 28.39 -8.80
C LEU A 131 -14.89 28.91 -8.66
N ASP A 132 -15.86 28.01 -8.52
CA ASP A 132 -17.27 28.32 -8.33
C ASP A 132 -17.52 29.15 -7.05
N ARG A 133 -16.94 28.72 -5.93
CA ARG A 133 -17.04 29.47 -4.66
C ARG A 133 -16.43 30.87 -4.69
N ARG A 134 -15.51 31.12 -5.62
CA ARG A 134 -14.84 32.42 -5.82
C ARG A 134 -15.53 33.30 -6.84
N GLY A 135 -16.56 32.78 -7.52
CA GLY A 135 -17.14 33.45 -8.67
C GLY A 135 -16.23 33.53 -9.91
N ASN A 136 -15.15 32.74 -9.94
CA ASN A 136 -14.16 32.72 -11.02
C ASN A 136 -14.32 31.47 -11.90
N LEU A 137 -15.46 30.79 -11.86
CA LEU A 137 -15.72 29.66 -12.74
C LEU A 137 -15.87 30.16 -14.18
N PRO A 138 -15.04 29.69 -15.14
CA PRO A 138 -15.18 30.05 -16.55
C PRO A 138 -16.58 29.80 -17.09
N SER A 139 -17.07 30.68 -17.97
CA SER A 139 -18.44 30.66 -18.49
C SER A 139 -18.78 29.37 -19.22
N ASP A 140 -17.84 28.81 -19.95
CA ASP A 140 -17.95 27.54 -20.68
C ASP A 140 -18.05 26.33 -19.73
N LEU A 141 -17.25 26.29 -18.64
CA LEU A 141 -17.39 25.29 -17.59
C LEU A 141 -18.71 25.44 -16.80
N ALA A 142 -19.17 26.66 -16.55
CA ALA A 142 -20.44 26.94 -15.93
C ALA A 142 -21.60 26.49 -16.85
N ALA A 143 -21.56 26.86 -18.14
CA ALA A 143 -22.56 26.47 -19.14
C ALA A 143 -22.62 24.94 -19.33
N ALA A 144 -21.48 24.27 -19.44
CA ALA A 144 -21.42 22.81 -19.58
C ALA A 144 -21.93 22.08 -18.33
N ARG A 145 -21.80 22.68 -17.14
CA ARG A 145 -22.42 22.20 -15.89
C ARG A 145 -23.94 22.42 -15.87
N ASP A 146 -24.40 23.60 -16.28
CA ASP A 146 -25.79 24.01 -16.17
C ASP A 146 -26.70 23.41 -17.27
N ASN A 147 -26.15 23.12 -18.46
CA ASN A 147 -26.84 22.36 -19.51
C ASN A 147 -27.31 20.99 -19.04
N ARG A 148 -26.65 20.42 -18.05
CA ARG A 148 -27.03 19.18 -17.40
C ARG A 148 -28.25 19.30 -16.48
N THR A 149 -28.37 20.40 -15.73
CA THR A 149 -29.53 20.62 -14.84
C THR A 149 -30.81 20.88 -15.64
N LYS A 150 -30.69 21.45 -16.85
CA LYS A 150 -31.82 21.68 -17.75
C LYS A 150 -32.26 20.41 -18.50
N GLY A 151 -31.36 19.53 -18.88
CA GLY A 151 -31.66 18.23 -19.50
C GLY A 151 -32.38 17.24 -18.58
N GLY A 152 -32.22 17.38 -17.26
CA GLY A 152 -32.92 16.56 -16.26
C GLY A 152 -34.33 17.04 -15.92
N ALA A 153 -34.64 18.33 -16.15
CA ALA A 153 -35.95 18.91 -15.82
C ALA A 153 -37.04 18.61 -16.88
N ASN A 154 -36.64 18.31 -18.12
CA ASN A 154 -37.61 18.03 -19.21
C ASN A 154 -37.99 16.55 -19.35
N ALA A 155 -37.54 15.66 -18.47
CA ALA A 155 -37.82 14.21 -18.55
C ALA A 155 -38.93 13.74 -17.57
N THR A 156 -39.62 14.65 -16.87
CA THR A 156 -40.62 14.28 -15.85
C THR A 156 -42.08 14.31 -16.31
N ASP A 157 -42.36 14.59 -17.60
CA ASP A 157 -43.72 14.61 -18.11
C ASP A 157 -44.03 13.49 -19.12
N ASN A 158 -43.76 12.24 -18.77
CA ASN A 158 -44.44 11.09 -19.41
C ASN A 158 -44.22 9.79 -18.63
N ALA A 159 -44.97 9.55 -17.60
CA ALA A 159 -45.06 8.26 -16.93
C ALA A 159 -46.50 7.92 -16.60
N ASN A 160 -47.19 7.36 -17.58
CA ASN A 160 -48.40 6.57 -17.35
C ASN A 160 -48.32 5.26 -18.12
N ALA A 161 -47.90 4.19 -17.44
CA ALA A 161 -48.22 2.80 -17.81
C ALA A 161 -47.95 1.86 -16.61
N PRO A 162 -48.70 0.76 -16.43
CA PRO A 162 -49.06 0.21 -15.15
C PRO A 162 -48.10 -0.87 -14.62
N LYS A 163 -48.08 -0.96 -13.28
CA LYS A 163 -47.35 -1.99 -12.51
C LYS A 163 -48.05 -3.35 -12.57
N THR A 164 -47.34 -4.42 -12.78
CA THR A 164 -47.71 -5.77 -12.29
C THR A 164 -46.44 -6.52 -11.87
N GLY A 165 -46.52 -7.18 -10.72
CA GLY A 165 -45.69 -8.34 -10.37
C GLY A 165 -44.84 -8.21 -9.11
N GLU A 166 -45.45 -8.55 -7.96
CA GLU A 166 -44.75 -8.89 -6.70
C GLU A 166 -43.87 -10.14 -6.84
N THR A 167 -42.71 -10.16 -6.20
CA THR A 167 -42.20 -11.39 -5.59
C THR A 167 -41.38 -11.13 -4.33
N LYS A 168 -41.67 -11.94 -3.32
CA LYS A 168 -41.21 -11.89 -1.93
C LYS A 168 -39.72 -12.08 -1.74
N ALA A 169 -39.19 -11.37 -0.76
CA ALA A 169 -37.89 -11.59 -0.15
C ALA A 169 -37.92 -12.78 0.82
N THR A 170 -36.92 -13.66 0.72
CA THR A 170 -36.56 -14.59 1.79
C THR A 170 -35.09 -14.39 2.12
N ALA A 171 -34.82 -14.22 3.42
CA ALA A 171 -33.50 -14.11 3.98
C ALA A 171 -32.77 -15.48 3.95
N GLY A 172 -31.51 -15.49 3.55
CA GLY A 172 -30.63 -16.65 3.64
C GLY A 172 -29.18 -16.19 3.79
N SER A 173 -28.60 -16.61 4.89
CA SER A 173 -27.16 -16.54 5.19
C SER A 173 -26.35 -17.29 4.14
N GLY A 174 -25.29 -16.67 3.61
CA GLY A 174 -24.43 -17.28 2.59
C GLY A 174 -22.97 -16.85 2.73
N GLU A 175 -22.16 -17.87 2.81
CA GLU A 175 -20.71 -17.90 2.85
C GLU A 175 -20.04 -17.10 1.71
N MET A 176 -18.85 -16.57 2.01
CA MET A 176 -17.96 -15.94 1.02
C MET A 176 -17.39 -17.00 0.07
N GLN A 177 -17.73 -16.91 -1.21
CA GLN A 177 -17.02 -17.57 -2.30
C GLN A 177 -16.30 -16.54 -3.15
N GLY A 178 -15.06 -16.85 -3.53
CA GLY A 178 -14.19 -16.04 -4.36
C GLY A 178 -14.68 -15.93 -5.82
N PRO A 179 -14.18 -14.96 -6.61
CA PRO A 179 -14.68 -14.71 -7.96
C PRO A 179 -14.20 -15.75 -8.97
N GLU A 180 -15.14 -16.47 -9.55
CA GLU A 180 -14.96 -17.32 -10.73
C GLU A 180 -14.66 -16.50 -11.99
N MET A 181 -13.67 -16.94 -12.77
CA MET A 181 -13.35 -16.40 -14.08
C MET A 181 -14.43 -16.76 -15.11
N GLY A 182 -15.25 -15.80 -15.48
CA GLY A 182 -16.24 -15.90 -16.56
C GLY A 182 -15.64 -15.56 -17.92
N LYS A 183 -15.88 -16.43 -18.88
CA LYS A 183 -15.43 -16.43 -20.28
C LYS A 183 -15.77 -15.14 -21.01
N THR A 184 -14.78 -14.64 -21.77
CA THR A 184 -14.86 -13.52 -22.71
C THR A 184 -15.78 -13.85 -23.90
N GLY A 185 -16.83 -13.06 -24.06
CA GLY A 185 -17.58 -12.92 -25.29
C GLY A 185 -17.51 -11.45 -25.74
N GLU A 186 -16.87 -11.21 -26.87
CA GLU A 186 -16.76 -9.91 -27.52
C GLU A 186 -18.13 -9.35 -27.88
N THR A 187 -18.44 -8.17 -27.36
CA THR A 187 -19.17 -7.12 -28.11
C THR A 187 -18.75 -5.78 -27.53
N ALA A 188 -18.05 -4.98 -28.33
CA ALA A 188 -17.76 -3.59 -28.05
C ALA A 188 -19.08 -2.82 -27.93
N LYS A 189 -19.58 -2.67 -26.70
CA LYS A 189 -20.65 -1.69 -26.40
C LYS A 189 -19.98 -0.32 -26.32
N THR A 190 -20.25 0.52 -27.30
CA THR A 190 -20.05 1.97 -27.22
C THR A 190 -20.80 2.45 -25.98
N ASN A 191 -20.06 2.77 -24.92
CA ASN A 191 -20.59 3.38 -23.71
C ASN A 191 -21.02 4.83 -24.04
N THR A 192 -22.22 4.98 -24.58
CA THR A 192 -22.90 6.28 -24.56
C THR A 192 -23.37 6.50 -23.12
N PRO A 193 -22.93 7.56 -22.41
CA PRO A 193 -23.33 7.81 -21.04
C PRO A 193 -24.86 7.97 -20.97
N ALA A 194 -25.48 7.38 -19.94
CA ALA A 194 -26.90 7.57 -19.70
C ALA A 194 -27.19 9.07 -19.49
N PRO A 195 -28.34 9.59 -19.96
CA PRO A 195 -28.67 11.03 -19.90
C PRO A 195 -28.65 11.62 -18.46
N ASN A 196 -28.68 10.80 -17.43
CA ASN A 196 -28.74 11.19 -16.01
C ASN A 196 -27.57 10.70 -15.16
N ASP A 197 -26.37 10.48 -15.74
CA ASP A 197 -25.21 10.09 -14.95
C ASP A 197 -24.78 11.22 -14.00
N PRO A 198 -24.71 10.99 -12.66
CA PRO A 198 -24.39 12.02 -11.68
C PRO A 198 -22.95 12.53 -11.75
N ASN A 199 -22.04 11.91 -12.51
CA ASN A 199 -20.65 12.33 -12.62
C ASN A 199 -20.43 13.33 -13.76
N PRO A 200 -20.12 14.63 -13.49
CA PRO A 200 -19.88 15.62 -14.54
C PRO A 200 -18.73 15.27 -15.46
N MET A 201 -17.80 14.43 -15.03
CA MET A 201 -16.67 13.97 -15.84
C MET A 201 -17.10 13.04 -16.99
N ASN A 202 -18.32 12.51 -16.98
CA ASN A 202 -18.86 11.69 -18.06
C ASN A 202 -19.46 12.53 -19.20
N ASN A 203 -19.65 13.85 -18.99
CA ASN A 203 -20.07 14.79 -20.06
C ASN A 203 -18.86 15.17 -20.92
N PRO A 204 -18.88 14.90 -22.26
CA PRO A 204 -17.77 15.22 -23.16
C PRO A 204 -17.47 16.73 -23.26
N GLU A 205 -18.50 17.58 -23.23
CA GLU A 205 -18.34 19.04 -23.29
C GLU A 205 -17.68 19.57 -22.02
N TYR A 206 -18.12 19.10 -20.86
CA TYR A 206 -17.53 19.46 -19.59
C TYR A 206 -16.06 19.02 -19.49
N ARG A 207 -15.74 17.80 -19.97
CA ARG A 207 -14.35 17.34 -20.03
C ARG A 207 -13.49 18.20 -20.95
N ARG A 208 -14.02 18.59 -22.11
CA ARG A 208 -13.31 19.45 -23.07
C ARG A 208 -12.99 20.81 -22.44
N ALA A 209 -14.00 21.51 -21.93
CA ALA A 209 -13.84 22.81 -21.29
C ALA A 209 -12.86 22.75 -20.09
N LEU A 210 -12.95 21.68 -19.29
CA LEU A 210 -12.04 21.46 -18.16
C LEU A 210 -10.59 21.23 -18.64
N MET A 211 -10.38 20.45 -19.70
CA MET A 211 -9.03 20.20 -20.23
C MET A 211 -8.44 21.45 -20.90
N GLU A 212 -9.26 22.30 -21.49
CA GLU A 212 -8.85 23.59 -22.02
C GLU A 212 -8.41 24.53 -20.91
N TYR A 213 -9.21 24.63 -19.84
CA TYR A 213 -8.83 25.38 -18.64
C TYR A 213 -7.49 24.88 -18.05
N PHE A 214 -7.29 23.55 -17.97
CA PHE A 214 -6.03 22.99 -17.48
C PHE A 214 -4.85 23.42 -18.36
N LYS A 215 -5.02 23.38 -19.68
CA LYS A 215 -4.00 23.77 -20.66
C LYS A 215 -3.66 25.27 -20.55
N GLU A 216 -4.65 26.14 -20.52
CA GLU A 216 -4.49 27.60 -20.41
C GLU A 216 -3.79 28.02 -19.11
N ASN A 217 -4.06 27.32 -18.02
CA ASN A 217 -3.47 27.60 -16.71
C ASN A 217 -2.22 26.76 -16.40
N ASN A 218 -1.64 26.09 -17.41
CA ASN A 218 -0.47 25.21 -17.24
C ASN A 218 -0.62 24.17 -16.12
N LEU A 219 -1.86 23.66 -15.93
CA LEU A 219 -2.19 22.60 -14.99
C LEU A 219 -2.19 21.25 -15.71
N ARG A 220 -2.05 20.17 -14.94
CA ARG A 220 -2.15 18.80 -15.46
C ARG A 220 -3.02 17.93 -14.54
N PRO A 221 -3.71 16.92 -15.07
CA PRO A 221 -4.46 15.97 -14.24
C PRO A 221 -3.54 15.16 -13.30
N PRO A 222 -3.99 14.82 -12.10
CA PRO A 222 -3.17 14.13 -11.09
C PRO A 222 -2.62 12.76 -11.53
N GLN A 223 -3.23 12.13 -12.53
CA GLN A 223 -2.78 10.84 -13.08
C GLN A 223 -1.37 10.91 -13.67
N PHE A 224 -0.93 12.09 -14.14
CA PHE A 224 0.42 12.28 -14.64
C PHE A 224 1.49 12.01 -13.58
N MET A 225 1.26 12.41 -12.33
CA MET A 225 2.22 12.18 -11.24
C MET A 225 2.46 10.68 -11.01
N THR A 226 1.37 9.91 -10.87
CA THR A 226 1.47 8.45 -10.71
C THR A 226 2.11 7.81 -11.94
N GLY A 227 1.76 8.29 -13.15
CA GLY A 227 2.37 7.82 -14.40
C GLY A 227 3.88 8.04 -14.45
N GLU A 228 4.37 9.23 -14.12
CA GLU A 228 5.82 9.51 -14.08
C GLU A 228 6.53 8.69 -12.98
N LEU A 229 5.89 8.50 -11.83
CA LEU A 229 6.43 7.64 -10.78
C LEU A 229 6.56 6.18 -11.23
N GLN A 230 5.55 5.63 -11.91
CA GLN A 230 5.57 4.29 -12.50
C GLN A 230 6.64 4.17 -13.59
N MET A 231 6.76 5.18 -14.48
CA MET A 231 7.82 5.25 -15.49
C MET A 231 9.20 5.24 -14.84
N SER A 232 9.41 6.02 -13.79
CA SER A 232 10.69 6.07 -13.08
C SER A 232 11.09 4.71 -12.50
N ARG A 233 10.13 3.97 -11.94
CA ARG A 233 10.38 2.61 -11.41
C ARG A 233 10.80 1.65 -12.52
N ILE A 234 10.13 1.69 -13.65
CA ILE A 234 10.45 0.85 -14.82
C ILE A 234 11.83 1.20 -15.37
N LEU A 235 12.10 2.50 -15.57
CA LEU A 235 13.37 2.96 -16.13
C LEU A 235 14.56 2.62 -15.20
N ARG A 236 14.44 2.88 -13.91
CA ARG A 236 15.48 2.53 -12.94
C ARG A 236 15.72 1.03 -12.89
N ALA A 237 14.69 0.20 -12.80
CA ALA A 237 14.84 -1.25 -12.79
C ALA A 237 15.49 -1.80 -14.07
N ALA A 238 15.19 -1.20 -15.23
CA ALA A 238 15.76 -1.63 -16.51
C ALA A 238 17.21 -1.17 -16.70
N TYR A 239 17.53 0.08 -16.36
CA TYR A 239 18.77 0.74 -16.79
C TYR A 239 19.79 1.01 -15.68
N SER A 240 19.36 1.11 -14.41
CA SER A 240 20.29 1.40 -13.32
C SER A 240 21.38 0.33 -13.19
N GLU A 241 22.61 0.77 -12.93
CA GLU A 241 23.72 -0.10 -12.53
C GLU A 241 23.62 -0.51 -11.06
N ARG A 242 22.82 0.21 -10.26
CA ARG A 242 22.56 -0.03 -8.82
C ARG A 242 21.44 -1.06 -8.65
N GLN A 243 21.57 -2.21 -9.29
CA GLN A 243 20.48 -3.19 -9.40
C GLN A 243 19.96 -3.68 -8.05
N LEU A 244 20.82 -3.97 -7.08
CA LEU A 244 20.39 -4.38 -5.74
C LEU A 244 19.60 -3.27 -5.02
N GLN A 245 19.99 -2.01 -5.20
CA GLN A 245 19.21 -0.90 -4.65
C GLN A 245 17.80 -0.87 -5.23
N GLU A 246 17.62 -1.07 -6.53
CA GLU A 246 16.30 -1.09 -7.16
C GLU A 246 15.46 -2.31 -6.72
N VAL A 247 16.08 -3.48 -6.53
CA VAL A 247 15.42 -4.66 -5.94
C VAL A 247 14.96 -4.37 -4.51
N MET A 248 15.80 -3.70 -3.72
CA MET A 248 15.45 -3.35 -2.34
C MET A 248 14.41 -2.22 -2.26
N VAL A 249 14.42 -1.28 -3.21
CA VAL A 249 13.32 -0.30 -3.34
C VAL A 249 12.01 -1.01 -3.63
N ASP A 250 12.00 -2.00 -4.53
CA ASP A 250 10.80 -2.80 -4.81
C ASP A 250 10.33 -3.58 -3.58
N PHE A 251 11.27 -4.21 -2.87
CA PHE A 251 10.99 -4.97 -1.64
C PHE A 251 10.38 -4.07 -0.55
N TRP A 252 11.02 -2.92 -0.23
CA TRP A 252 10.54 -2.04 0.82
C TRP A 252 9.28 -1.28 0.45
N THR A 253 9.10 -0.89 -0.81
CA THR A 253 7.84 -0.30 -1.29
C THR A 253 6.67 -1.29 -1.16
N ASN A 254 6.94 -2.60 -1.28
CA ASN A 254 5.94 -3.64 -1.06
C ASN A 254 5.71 -3.94 0.43
N HIS A 255 6.77 -3.91 1.24
CA HIS A 255 6.69 -4.14 2.68
C HIS A 255 5.94 -3.01 3.41
N PHE A 256 6.23 -1.77 3.06
CA PHE A 256 5.57 -0.55 3.53
C PHE A 256 4.61 -0.04 2.44
N ASN A 257 3.63 -0.87 2.08
CA ASN A 257 2.77 -0.59 0.93
C ASN A 257 1.87 0.62 1.16
N VAL A 258 1.83 1.53 0.18
CA VAL A 258 0.92 2.68 0.12
C VAL A 258 0.16 2.67 -1.21
N PHE A 259 -1.17 2.74 -1.15
CA PHE A 259 -2.05 2.69 -2.32
C PHE A 259 -2.26 4.06 -2.95
N ALA A 260 -1.87 4.23 -4.21
CA ALA A 260 -2.01 5.48 -4.97
C ALA A 260 -3.46 5.97 -5.13
N GLY A 261 -4.44 5.07 -5.03
CA GLY A 261 -5.86 5.41 -5.16
C GLY A 261 -6.48 6.04 -3.92
N LYS A 262 -5.81 6.01 -2.75
CA LYS A 262 -6.38 6.56 -1.52
C LYS A 262 -6.15 8.08 -1.42
N GLY A 263 -7.16 8.84 -1.77
CA GLY A 263 -7.24 10.29 -1.50
C GLY A 263 -6.01 11.10 -1.90
N ALA A 264 -5.28 11.62 -0.91
CA ALA A 264 -4.13 12.48 -1.12
C ALA A 264 -2.82 11.71 -1.42
N ASP A 265 -2.78 10.38 -1.28
CA ASP A 265 -1.54 9.60 -1.43
C ASP A 265 -0.90 9.76 -2.80
N ARG A 266 -1.69 9.96 -3.87
CA ARG A 266 -1.13 10.21 -5.20
C ARG A 266 -0.22 11.43 -5.29
N TRP A 267 -0.38 12.44 -4.41
CA TRP A 267 0.52 13.60 -4.33
C TRP A 267 1.70 13.37 -3.39
N LEU A 268 1.60 12.38 -2.51
CA LEU A 268 2.58 12.08 -1.48
C LEU A 268 3.54 10.95 -1.89
N LEU A 269 3.13 10.05 -2.81
CA LEU A 269 3.91 8.89 -3.21
C LEU A 269 5.24 9.21 -3.88
N THR A 270 5.34 10.32 -4.63
CA THR A 270 6.60 10.72 -5.26
C THR A 270 7.66 11.05 -4.20
N SER A 271 7.29 11.81 -3.17
CA SER A 271 8.19 12.09 -2.04
C SER A 271 8.43 10.83 -1.20
N TYR A 272 7.44 9.95 -1.07
CA TYR A 272 7.59 8.68 -0.38
C TYR A 272 8.66 7.77 -1.01
N ASP A 273 8.60 7.55 -2.33
CA ASP A 273 9.64 6.78 -3.04
C ASP A 273 11.01 7.47 -2.93
N ARG A 274 11.07 8.79 -3.20
CA ARG A 274 12.31 9.55 -3.31
C ARG A 274 13.00 9.80 -1.98
N ASP A 275 12.23 10.21 -0.95
CA ASP A 275 12.77 10.78 0.29
C ASP A 275 12.69 9.78 1.46
N THR A 276 11.76 8.80 1.41
CA THR A 276 11.54 7.80 2.47
C THR A 276 12.20 6.46 2.13
N ILE A 277 11.81 5.83 1.03
CA ILE A 277 12.24 4.45 0.72
C ILE A 277 13.68 4.42 0.17
N ARG A 278 13.95 5.12 -0.93
CA ARG A 278 15.24 5.02 -1.65
C ARG A 278 16.48 5.30 -0.82
N PRO A 279 16.51 6.36 0.01
CA PRO A 279 17.71 6.67 0.79
C PRO A 279 18.02 5.63 1.87
N ASN A 280 17.01 4.91 2.35
CA ASN A 280 17.09 4.04 3.52
C ASN A 280 17.16 2.54 3.18
N THR A 281 17.15 2.15 1.89
CA THR A 281 17.03 0.75 1.43
C THR A 281 18.10 -0.20 1.97
N LEU A 282 19.31 0.29 2.18
CA LEU A 282 20.49 -0.46 2.62
C LEU A 282 21.12 0.11 3.90
N GLY A 283 20.39 0.94 4.62
CA GLY A 283 20.80 1.55 5.89
C GLY A 283 20.40 0.71 7.10
N LYS A 284 20.19 1.39 8.23
CA LYS A 284 19.60 0.77 9.42
C LYS A 284 18.09 0.63 9.27
N PHE A 285 17.56 -0.48 9.74
CA PHE A 285 16.11 -0.71 9.72
C PHE A 285 15.34 0.33 10.55
N TYR A 286 15.92 0.78 11.68
CA TYR A 286 15.35 1.87 12.47
C TYR A 286 15.17 3.16 11.66
N ASP A 287 16.18 3.56 10.86
CA ASP A 287 16.11 4.78 10.07
C ASP A 287 15.02 4.69 8.98
N LEU A 288 14.90 3.52 8.35
CA LEU A 288 13.84 3.25 7.38
C LEU A 288 12.46 3.26 8.03
N LEU A 289 12.29 2.56 9.16
CA LEU A 289 11.04 2.50 9.92
C LEU A 289 10.60 3.89 10.41
N ARG A 290 11.56 4.69 10.90
CA ARG A 290 11.30 6.06 11.30
C ARG A 290 10.90 6.94 10.12
N ALA A 291 11.63 6.86 9.01
CA ALA A 291 11.31 7.62 7.80
C ALA A 291 9.91 7.26 7.27
N ASP A 292 9.52 5.98 7.34
CA ASP A 292 8.19 5.51 6.99
C ASP A 292 7.12 6.05 7.94
N ALA A 293 7.33 5.95 9.25
CA ALA A 293 6.38 6.42 10.27
C ALA A 293 6.18 7.95 10.24
N GLU A 294 7.22 8.71 9.90
CA GLU A 294 7.16 10.17 9.69
C GLU A 294 6.65 10.53 8.28
N SER A 295 6.53 9.56 7.37
CA SER A 295 6.10 9.85 5.99
C SER A 295 4.65 10.31 5.93
N PRO A 296 4.39 11.45 5.28
CA PRO A 296 3.02 11.91 5.04
C PRO A 296 2.16 10.91 4.26
N ALA A 297 2.76 10.12 3.36
CA ALA A 297 2.06 9.09 2.61
C ALA A 297 1.53 7.98 3.56
N MET A 298 2.37 7.41 4.42
CA MET A 298 1.96 6.37 5.35
C MET A 298 0.97 6.89 6.40
N LEU A 299 1.20 8.10 6.94
CA LEU A 299 0.28 8.75 7.87
C LEU A 299 -1.10 9.00 7.25
N PHE A 300 -1.16 9.35 5.96
CA PHE A 300 -2.43 9.53 5.25
C PHE A 300 -3.06 8.18 4.89
N TYR A 301 -2.27 7.24 4.41
CA TYR A 301 -2.74 5.92 4.00
C TYR A 301 -3.40 5.14 5.13
N LEU A 302 -2.81 5.14 6.32
CA LEU A 302 -3.36 4.49 7.51
C LEU A 302 -4.19 5.42 8.41
N ASP A 303 -4.55 6.63 7.93
CA ASP A 303 -5.38 7.63 8.61
C ASP A 303 -4.83 8.15 9.95
N ASN A 304 -3.54 7.92 10.26
CA ASN A 304 -2.95 8.38 11.53
C ASN A 304 -2.88 9.91 11.65
N PHE A 305 -2.85 10.63 10.52
CA PHE A 305 -2.89 12.09 10.52
C PHE A 305 -4.12 12.68 11.21
N GLN A 306 -5.15 11.88 11.50
CA GLN A 306 -6.37 12.25 12.23
C GLN A 306 -6.36 11.79 13.70
N SER A 307 -5.32 11.04 14.13
CA SER A 307 -5.23 10.46 15.47
C SER A 307 -5.03 11.55 16.53
N VAL A 308 -5.91 11.57 17.51
CA VAL A 308 -5.91 12.55 18.60
C VAL A 308 -6.18 11.85 19.92
N SER A 309 -5.61 12.38 21.02
CA SER A 309 -5.93 11.92 22.37
C SER A 309 -7.43 12.08 22.66
N PRO A 310 -8.07 11.10 23.29
CA PRO A 310 -9.46 11.24 23.76
C PRO A 310 -9.63 12.42 24.74
N ASN A 311 -8.55 12.75 25.46
CA ASN A 311 -8.50 13.83 26.44
C ASN A 311 -8.03 15.16 25.84
N ALA A 312 -7.72 15.21 24.54
CA ALA A 312 -7.35 16.46 23.88
C ALA A 312 -8.51 17.44 24.04
N GLN A 313 -8.23 18.56 24.72
CA GLN A 313 -9.22 19.64 24.82
C GLN A 313 -9.65 19.98 23.40
N ALA A 314 -10.91 19.77 23.10
CA ALA A 314 -11.49 20.26 21.88
C ALA A 314 -11.19 21.76 21.85
N GLY A 315 -10.23 22.18 21.02
CA GLY A 315 -10.03 23.60 20.77
C GLY A 315 -11.38 24.21 20.45
N PRO A 316 -11.62 25.50 20.67
CA PRO A 316 -12.92 26.09 20.56
C PRO A 316 -13.53 25.62 19.23
N GLN A 317 -14.46 24.67 19.35
CA GLN A 317 -15.25 24.21 18.22
C GLN A 317 -15.87 25.50 17.70
N GLN A 318 -15.52 25.91 16.49
CA GLN A 318 -16.37 26.80 15.73
C GLN A 318 -17.72 26.07 15.63
N ARG A 319 -18.57 26.32 16.63
CA ARG A 319 -19.96 25.91 16.59
C ARG A 319 -20.51 26.52 15.32
N PRO A 320 -21.04 25.74 14.37
CA PRO A 320 -21.80 26.33 13.27
C PRO A 320 -23.02 27.03 13.91
N GLY A 321 -22.90 28.31 14.18
CA GLY A 321 -23.99 29.09 14.82
C GLY A 321 -23.58 30.13 15.86
N ALA A 322 -22.32 30.18 16.35
CA ALA A 322 -21.94 31.11 17.44
C ALA A 322 -21.31 32.43 16.95
N ALA A 323 -21.66 32.91 15.78
CA ALA A 323 -21.37 34.29 15.35
C ALA A 323 -22.65 34.97 14.89
N ARG A 324 -23.62 35.02 15.77
CA ARG A 324 -24.78 35.92 15.63
C ARG A 324 -24.70 36.98 16.73
N GLY A 325 -23.78 37.93 16.54
CA GLY A 325 -23.87 39.18 17.27
C GLY A 325 -25.14 39.95 16.80
N PRO A 326 -25.63 40.89 17.60
CA PRO A 326 -26.87 41.66 17.31
C PRO A 326 -26.90 42.34 15.94
N LEU A 327 -25.71 42.59 15.35
CA LEU A 327 -25.58 43.26 14.04
C LEU A 327 -25.93 42.35 12.85
N ALA A 328 -25.86 41.02 12.99
CA ALA A 328 -26.22 40.06 11.93
C ALA A 328 -27.75 39.91 11.80
N GLN A 329 -28.52 40.29 12.83
CA GLN A 329 -29.94 40.25 12.82
C GLN A 329 -30.57 41.47 12.09
N LEU A 330 -29.82 42.59 12.02
CA LEU A 330 -30.30 43.83 11.39
C LEU A 330 -30.21 43.82 9.85
N MET A 331 -29.37 42.95 9.26
CA MET A 331 -29.19 42.83 7.80
C MET A 331 -30.10 41.80 7.12
N ARG A 332 -31.03 41.21 7.83
CA ARG A 332 -31.99 40.21 7.31
C ARG A 332 -33.42 40.77 7.24
N GLY A 333 -33.56 41.97 6.70
CA GLY A 333 -34.87 42.54 6.31
C GLY A 333 -35.23 42.07 4.90
N GLY A 334 -36.16 41.12 4.80
CA GLY A 334 -36.69 40.70 3.51
C GLY A 334 -37.48 39.39 3.60
N ASN A 335 -38.80 39.54 3.78
CA ASN A 335 -39.90 38.60 3.50
C ASN A 335 -39.57 37.11 3.32
N GLN A 336 -39.84 36.31 4.33
CA GLN A 336 -40.14 34.89 4.15
C GLN A 336 -41.42 34.57 4.89
N THR A 337 -42.48 34.31 4.13
CA THR A 337 -43.72 33.68 4.57
C THR A 337 -43.42 32.26 5.09
N PRO A 338 -44.09 31.81 6.19
CA PRO A 338 -43.90 30.44 6.68
C PRO A 338 -44.64 29.46 5.75
N SER A 339 -43.92 28.67 4.98
CA SER A 339 -44.51 27.51 4.32
C SER A 339 -44.52 26.35 5.32
N MET A 340 -45.70 26.02 5.85
CA MET A 340 -45.95 24.75 6.54
C MET A 340 -45.97 23.62 5.49
N SER A 341 -44.91 22.84 5.45
CA SER A 341 -44.92 21.53 4.80
C SER A 341 -44.63 20.46 5.86
N ASN A 342 -45.70 19.88 6.40
CA ASN A 342 -45.68 18.66 7.18
C ASN A 342 -45.42 17.47 6.25
N ASN A 343 -44.19 17.00 6.17
CA ASN A 343 -43.88 15.69 5.59
C ASN A 343 -43.00 14.89 6.56
N PRO A 344 -43.55 13.87 7.28
CA PRO A 344 -42.80 13.11 8.29
C PRO A 344 -42.01 11.94 7.72
N ALA A 345 -41.53 11.98 6.47
CA ALA A 345 -40.76 10.90 5.88
C ALA A 345 -39.36 11.35 5.50
N ARG A 346 -38.37 10.75 6.18
CA ARG A 346 -36.93 10.79 6.01
C ARG A 346 -36.16 11.84 6.80
N GLN A 347 -36.15 11.68 8.10
CA GLN A 347 -34.97 12.04 8.88
C GLN A 347 -33.94 10.92 8.69
N GLN A 348 -33.09 11.06 7.67
CA GLN A 348 -31.81 10.35 7.69
C GLN A 348 -31.03 10.89 8.89
N PRO A 349 -30.52 10.01 9.80
CA PRO A 349 -29.66 10.49 10.86
C PRO A 349 -28.48 11.23 10.21
N PRO A 350 -28.03 12.36 10.79
CA PRO A 350 -26.87 13.08 10.29
C PRO A 350 -25.71 12.07 10.21
N PRO A 351 -24.87 12.14 9.14
CA PRO A 351 -23.74 11.24 9.01
C PRO A 351 -22.98 11.30 10.34
N GLN A 352 -22.82 10.15 11.00
CA GLN A 352 -22.07 10.03 12.24
C GLN A 352 -20.71 10.63 11.98
N GLN A 353 -20.44 11.80 12.56
CA GLN A 353 -19.09 12.35 12.61
C GLN A 353 -18.25 11.29 13.32
N GLN A 354 -17.37 10.63 12.57
CA GLN A 354 -16.41 9.70 13.15
C GLN A 354 -15.74 10.42 14.32
N ARG A 355 -15.97 9.92 15.53
CA ARG A 355 -15.36 10.47 16.73
C ARG A 355 -13.85 10.39 16.52
N ARG A 356 -13.19 11.55 16.45
CA ARG A 356 -11.75 11.61 16.45
C ARG A 356 -11.25 10.97 17.74
N GLY A 357 -10.34 10.03 17.63
CA GLY A 357 -9.77 9.29 18.75
C GLY A 357 -8.40 8.74 18.37
N ILE A 358 -7.87 7.87 19.21
CA ILE A 358 -6.64 7.13 18.88
C ILE A 358 -6.85 6.25 17.66
N ASN A 359 -5.82 6.07 16.86
CA ASN A 359 -5.86 5.22 15.68
C ASN A 359 -5.19 3.87 15.97
N GLU A 360 -5.97 2.92 16.46
CA GLU A 360 -5.49 1.55 16.72
C GLU A 360 -5.13 0.80 15.43
N ASN A 361 -5.73 1.13 14.29
CA ASN A 361 -5.41 0.48 13.03
C ASN A 361 -3.96 0.77 12.62
N TYR A 362 -3.54 2.05 12.66
CA TYR A 362 -2.15 2.42 12.39
C TYR A 362 -1.18 1.70 13.32
N ALA A 363 -1.48 1.68 14.62
CA ALA A 363 -0.64 1.02 15.61
C ALA A 363 -0.54 -0.49 15.36
N ARG A 364 -1.63 -1.13 14.97
CA ARG A 364 -1.66 -2.56 14.62
C ARG A 364 -0.81 -2.85 13.39
N GLU A 365 -0.99 -2.10 12.30
CA GLU A 365 -0.21 -2.29 11.08
C GLU A 365 1.30 -2.06 11.33
N LEU A 366 1.65 -1.06 12.12
CA LEU A 366 3.04 -0.80 12.52
C LEU A 366 3.65 -1.99 13.26
N MET A 367 2.91 -2.61 14.20
CA MET A 367 3.39 -3.75 14.97
C MET A 367 3.34 -5.05 14.15
N GLU A 368 2.26 -5.29 13.44
CA GLU A 368 1.98 -6.56 12.77
C GLU A 368 2.69 -6.68 11.42
N LEU A 369 2.51 -5.70 10.54
CA LEU A 369 3.00 -5.79 9.16
C LEU A 369 4.38 -5.19 8.96
N HIS A 370 4.69 -4.12 9.71
CA HIS A 370 5.94 -3.39 9.50
C HIS A 370 7.09 -3.92 10.38
N THR A 371 6.79 -4.55 11.55
CA THR A 371 7.83 -4.94 12.51
C THR A 371 7.71 -6.37 13.02
N LEU A 372 6.87 -6.62 14.05
CA LEU A 372 6.89 -7.85 14.83
C LEU A 372 6.39 -9.09 14.10
N GLY A 373 5.50 -8.91 13.12
CA GLY A 373 4.70 -9.99 12.51
C GLY A 373 3.45 -10.31 13.34
N VAL A 374 2.53 -11.09 12.76
CA VAL A 374 1.24 -11.48 13.39
C VAL A 374 1.47 -12.17 14.75
N ASP A 375 2.45 -13.07 14.82
CA ASP A 375 2.78 -13.84 16.03
C ASP A 375 3.89 -13.16 16.87
N GLY A 376 4.02 -11.83 16.77
CA GLY A 376 5.12 -11.05 17.35
C GLY A 376 5.14 -10.93 18.87
N GLY A 377 4.13 -11.46 19.59
CA GLY A 377 4.06 -11.49 21.03
C GLY A 377 3.46 -10.24 21.68
N TYR A 378 2.84 -9.35 20.92
CA TYR A 378 2.12 -8.16 21.41
C TYR A 378 0.66 -8.48 21.77
N THR A 379 0.07 -7.63 22.61
CA THR A 379 -1.31 -7.73 23.07
C THR A 379 -2.15 -6.58 22.52
N GLN A 380 -3.48 -6.70 22.62
CA GLN A 380 -4.39 -5.58 22.28
C GLN A 380 -4.10 -4.33 23.12
N LYS A 381 -3.63 -4.50 24.37
CA LYS A 381 -3.22 -3.38 25.21
C LYS A 381 -2.00 -2.66 24.63
N ASP A 382 -1.01 -3.41 24.15
CA ASP A 382 0.16 -2.80 23.49
C ASP A 382 -0.25 -1.99 22.26
N VAL A 383 -1.19 -2.51 21.45
CA VAL A 383 -1.74 -1.75 20.30
C VAL A 383 -2.35 -0.42 20.73
N GLN A 384 -3.13 -0.40 21.82
CA GLN A 384 -3.73 0.82 22.35
C GLN A 384 -2.67 1.80 22.88
N GLU A 385 -1.69 1.31 23.61
CA GLU A 385 -0.60 2.14 24.13
C GLU A 385 0.26 2.72 23.00
N VAL A 386 0.56 1.93 21.97
CA VAL A 386 1.23 2.42 20.74
C VAL A 386 0.38 3.48 20.05
N ALA A 387 -0.92 3.25 19.88
CA ALA A 387 -1.83 4.23 19.27
C ALA A 387 -1.84 5.56 20.04
N ARG A 388 -1.75 5.54 21.38
CA ARG A 388 -1.61 6.74 22.23
C ARG A 388 -0.29 7.47 21.96
N CYS A 389 0.82 6.73 21.76
CA CYS A 389 2.14 7.30 21.46
C CYS A 389 2.16 8.03 20.10
N PHE A 390 1.35 7.60 19.14
CA PHE A 390 1.28 8.20 17.80
C PHE A 390 0.16 9.24 17.63
N THR A 391 -0.55 9.61 18.69
CA THR A 391 -1.46 10.76 18.64
C THR A 391 -0.69 12.05 18.36
N GLY A 392 -1.26 12.92 17.52
CA GLY A 392 -0.60 14.17 17.11
C GLY A 392 0.48 14.03 16.02
N TRP A 393 0.88 12.82 15.64
CA TRP A 393 1.69 12.59 14.43
C TRP A 393 0.81 12.81 13.21
N THR A 394 1.02 13.89 12.50
CA THR A 394 0.09 14.37 11.46
C THR A 394 0.83 14.99 10.28
N ILE A 395 0.06 15.54 9.35
CA ILE A 395 0.56 16.14 8.12
C ILE A 395 0.15 17.60 8.10
N TYR A 396 1.09 18.47 7.78
CA TYR A 396 0.78 19.88 7.58
C TYR A 396 0.00 20.07 6.27
N ALA A 397 -1.25 20.56 6.37
CA ALA A 397 -2.15 20.75 5.23
C ALA A 397 -2.19 19.52 4.28
N PRO A 398 -2.69 18.36 4.72
CA PRO A 398 -2.56 17.06 4.03
C PRO A 398 -3.20 16.99 2.64
N ARG A 399 -3.99 18.00 2.26
CA ARG A 399 -4.65 18.11 0.93
C ARG A 399 -4.28 19.41 0.21
N GLY A 400 -3.17 20.03 0.60
CA GLY A 400 -2.85 21.39 0.23
C GLY A 400 -3.81 22.40 0.90
N ALA A 401 -3.41 23.67 0.96
CA ALA A 401 -4.36 24.70 1.35
C ALA A 401 -5.23 25.02 0.16
N GLY A 402 -6.52 24.72 0.27
CA GLY A 402 -7.48 25.20 -0.72
C GLY A 402 -7.36 26.70 -0.89
N ALA A 403 -7.45 27.17 -2.12
CA ALA A 403 -7.25 28.57 -2.46
C ALA A 403 -8.16 29.54 -1.67
N ALA A 404 -9.30 29.06 -1.12
CA ALA A 404 -10.14 29.86 -0.22
C ALA A 404 -9.47 30.14 1.14
N ALA A 405 -8.66 29.20 1.64
CA ALA A 405 -7.89 29.40 2.85
C ALA A 405 -6.68 30.35 2.58
N GLN A 406 -6.09 30.27 1.39
CA GLN A 406 -4.99 31.17 0.98
C GLN A 406 -5.46 32.62 0.85
N ALA A 407 -6.69 32.86 0.33
CA ALA A 407 -7.22 34.21 0.17
C ALA A 407 -7.50 34.95 1.50
N MET A 408 -7.62 34.20 2.60
CA MET A 408 -7.85 34.76 3.95
C MET A 408 -6.55 34.84 4.79
N MET A 409 -5.42 34.47 4.23
CA MET A 409 -4.14 34.44 4.93
C MET A 409 -3.26 35.60 4.51
N ASP A 410 -2.46 36.11 5.46
CA ASP A 410 -1.38 37.02 5.16
C ASP A 410 -0.28 36.35 4.32
N GLY A 411 0.54 37.10 3.62
CA GLY A 411 1.59 36.58 2.75
C GLY A 411 2.54 35.60 3.44
N ARG A 412 2.85 35.82 4.72
CA ARG A 412 3.73 34.93 5.52
C ARG A 412 3.09 33.56 5.75
N ARG A 413 1.78 33.51 5.99
CA ARG A 413 1.04 32.24 6.15
C ARG A 413 0.92 31.47 4.84
N ILE A 414 0.75 32.18 3.72
CA ILE A 414 0.73 31.57 2.39
C ILE A 414 2.10 30.94 2.08
N GLU A 415 3.17 31.64 2.37
CA GLU A 415 4.53 31.13 2.18
C GLU A 415 4.81 29.90 3.07
N MET A 416 4.41 29.94 4.33
CA MET A 416 4.52 28.81 5.25
C MET A 416 3.76 27.59 4.75
N LEU A 417 2.58 27.77 4.15
CA LEU A 417 1.80 26.70 3.52
C LEU A 417 2.49 26.14 2.28
N ARG A 418 2.99 26.99 1.40
CA ARG A 418 3.71 26.59 0.20
C ARG A 418 4.95 25.76 0.52
N ASN A 419 5.65 26.12 1.59
CA ASN A 419 6.88 25.45 1.98
C ASN A 419 6.66 24.15 2.75
N ASN A 420 5.52 23.97 3.43
CA ASN A 420 5.31 22.85 4.36
C ASN A 420 4.12 21.95 4.03
N ALA A 421 3.24 22.31 3.10
CA ALA A 421 2.11 21.46 2.75
C ALA A 421 2.57 20.04 2.32
N GLY A 422 1.95 19.04 2.90
CA GLY A 422 2.31 17.65 2.66
C GLY A 422 3.57 17.17 3.39
N LYS A 423 4.10 17.90 4.38
CA LYS A 423 5.20 17.45 5.25
C LYS A 423 4.70 16.92 6.58
N PHE A 424 5.50 16.09 7.21
CA PHE A 424 5.28 15.64 8.59
C PHE A 424 5.20 16.84 9.54
N TYR A 425 4.26 16.76 10.47
CA TYR A 425 4.09 17.73 11.55
C TYR A 425 3.63 17.02 12.81
N PHE A 426 4.28 17.30 13.94
CA PHE A 426 3.81 16.88 15.25
C PHE A 426 2.96 17.98 15.89
N ASN A 427 1.73 17.65 16.28
CA ASN A 427 0.81 18.56 16.96
C ASN A 427 0.70 18.20 18.46
N PRO A 428 1.44 18.90 19.34
CA PRO A 428 1.43 18.59 20.77
C PRO A 428 0.08 18.83 21.45
N ARG A 429 -0.79 19.68 20.88
CA ARG A 429 -2.09 20.00 21.49
C ARG A 429 -3.10 18.84 21.47
N VAL A 430 -2.87 17.86 20.64
CA VAL A 430 -3.75 16.70 20.48
C VAL A 430 -3.05 15.39 20.84
N HIS A 431 -1.81 15.48 21.33
CA HIS A 431 -1.06 14.33 21.79
C HIS A 431 -1.55 13.86 23.16
N ASP A 432 -1.42 12.55 23.41
CA ASP A 432 -1.67 11.95 24.73
C ASP A 432 -0.37 11.98 25.54
N ASP A 433 -0.26 12.92 26.46
CA ASP A 433 0.94 13.12 27.29
C ASP A 433 0.99 12.21 28.55
N GLY A 434 0.01 11.32 28.74
CA GLY A 434 -0.01 10.39 29.88
C GLY A 434 1.11 9.36 29.80
N GLU A 435 1.43 8.72 30.93
CA GLU A 435 2.33 7.56 30.98
C GLU A 435 1.76 6.40 30.16
N LYS A 436 2.64 5.63 29.52
CA LYS A 436 2.28 4.48 28.66
C LYS A 436 3.22 3.31 28.93
N THR A 437 2.79 2.10 28.61
CA THR A 437 3.64 0.89 28.67
C THR A 437 3.48 0.10 27.38
N VAL A 438 4.57 -0.08 26.63
CA VAL A 438 4.59 -0.79 25.34
C VAL A 438 5.55 -1.96 25.43
N LEU A 439 5.08 -3.18 25.20
CA LEU A 439 5.88 -4.43 25.28
C LEU A 439 6.72 -4.51 26.56
N GLY A 440 6.15 -4.10 27.69
CA GLY A 440 6.81 -4.08 28.99
C GLY A 440 7.75 -2.87 29.23
N HIS A 441 7.99 -2.02 28.25
CA HIS A 441 8.79 -0.81 28.38
C HIS A 441 7.93 0.37 28.84
N LYS A 442 8.36 1.03 29.92
CA LYS A 442 7.68 2.21 30.44
C LYS A 442 8.10 3.46 29.67
N ILE A 443 7.11 4.22 29.18
CA ILE A 443 7.27 5.52 28.52
C ILE A 443 6.70 6.58 29.47
N SER A 444 7.56 7.46 29.98
CA SER A 444 7.17 8.47 30.95
C SER A 444 6.23 9.51 30.37
N ALA A 445 5.36 10.08 31.20
CA ALA A 445 4.48 11.17 30.80
C ALA A 445 5.26 12.42 30.30
N GLY A 446 4.68 13.18 29.35
CA GLY A 446 5.22 14.43 28.85
C GLY A 446 6.32 14.28 27.79
N GLY A 447 6.50 13.11 27.17
CA GLY A 447 7.51 12.87 26.15
C GLY A 447 7.21 13.50 24.80
N GLY A 448 5.96 13.79 24.48
CA GLY A 448 5.52 14.38 23.22
C GLY A 448 5.92 13.52 22.01
N VAL A 449 6.57 14.12 20.99
CA VAL A 449 7.02 13.38 19.81
C VAL A 449 7.98 12.23 20.13
N LYS A 450 8.69 12.30 21.25
CA LYS A 450 9.65 11.27 21.69
C LYS A 450 8.96 9.95 22.05
N ASP A 451 7.69 9.97 22.43
CA ASP A 451 6.93 8.77 22.75
C ASP A 451 6.86 7.84 21.53
N GLY A 452 6.50 8.38 20.36
CA GLY A 452 6.51 7.62 19.11
C GLY A 452 7.91 7.17 18.70
N LEU A 453 8.94 8.03 18.85
CA LEU A 453 10.32 7.65 18.54
C LEU A 453 10.82 6.51 19.41
N MET A 454 10.46 6.48 20.71
CA MET A 454 10.80 5.39 21.62
C MET A 454 10.09 4.09 21.23
N VAL A 455 8.83 4.16 20.81
CA VAL A 455 8.12 3.00 20.27
C VAL A 455 8.83 2.45 19.04
N LEU A 456 9.23 3.30 18.09
CA LEU A 456 9.96 2.87 16.89
C LEU A 456 11.30 2.21 17.25
N ASP A 457 12.00 2.72 18.26
CA ASP A 457 13.25 2.13 18.75
C ASP A 457 13.03 0.74 19.36
N ILE A 458 12.02 0.60 20.24
CA ILE A 458 11.62 -0.68 20.83
C ILE A 458 11.28 -1.70 19.75
N LEU A 459 10.46 -1.31 18.77
CA LEU A 459 10.02 -2.19 17.68
C LEU A 459 11.17 -2.58 16.76
N ALA A 460 12.03 -1.64 16.37
CA ALA A 460 13.14 -1.89 15.46
C ALA A 460 14.19 -2.86 16.04
N HIS A 461 14.38 -2.84 17.35
CA HIS A 461 15.35 -3.69 18.04
C HIS A 461 14.72 -4.94 18.69
N HIS A 462 13.44 -5.21 18.43
CA HIS A 462 12.76 -6.38 19.01
C HIS A 462 13.19 -7.68 18.31
N PRO A 463 13.42 -8.79 19.05
CA PRO A 463 13.80 -10.09 18.46
C PRO A 463 12.80 -10.62 17.42
N SER A 464 11.49 -10.40 17.63
CA SER A 464 10.46 -10.79 16.67
C SER A 464 10.59 -10.01 15.36
N THR A 465 10.93 -8.72 15.41
CA THR A 465 11.22 -7.90 14.22
C THR A 465 12.43 -8.45 13.46
N ALA A 466 13.51 -8.77 14.17
CA ALA A 466 14.68 -9.36 13.54
C ALA A 466 14.34 -10.66 12.80
N LYS A 467 13.55 -11.54 13.43
CA LYS A 467 13.12 -12.81 12.82
C LYS A 467 12.16 -12.59 11.66
N PHE A 468 11.20 -11.68 11.79
CA PHE A 468 10.22 -11.35 10.75
C PHE A 468 10.91 -10.78 9.49
N ILE A 469 11.77 -9.78 9.66
CA ILE A 469 12.52 -9.16 8.55
C ILE A 469 13.50 -10.16 7.93
N ALA A 470 14.21 -10.96 8.75
CA ALA A 470 15.09 -12.03 8.26
C ALA A 470 14.31 -13.03 7.39
N THR A 471 13.13 -13.48 7.85
CA THR A 471 12.26 -14.40 7.12
C THR A 471 11.86 -13.82 5.76
N LYS A 472 11.42 -12.55 5.71
CA LYS A 472 11.03 -11.89 4.46
C LYS A 472 12.21 -11.73 3.51
N LEU A 473 13.39 -11.35 3.99
CA LEU A 473 14.58 -11.20 3.15
C LEU A 473 15.11 -12.54 2.65
N VAL A 474 15.15 -13.57 3.48
CA VAL A 474 15.55 -14.92 3.04
C VAL A 474 14.52 -15.46 2.02
N ARG A 475 13.22 -15.23 2.23
CA ARG A 475 12.19 -15.57 1.24
C ARG A 475 12.42 -14.85 -0.08
N ARG A 476 12.70 -13.56 -0.05
CA ARG A 476 12.95 -12.77 -1.26
C ARG A 476 14.15 -13.29 -2.06
N PHE A 477 15.24 -13.63 -1.40
CA PHE A 477 16.51 -13.90 -2.08
C PHE A 477 16.83 -15.39 -2.27
N VAL A 478 16.30 -16.30 -1.46
CA VAL A 478 16.66 -17.72 -1.47
C VAL A 478 15.54 -18.61 -1.98
N ALA A 479 14.46 -18.78 -1.20
CA ALA A 479 13.38 -19.69 -1.53
C ALA A 479 12.06 -19.24 -0.87
N ASP A 480 10.91 -19.66 -1.43
CA ASP A 480 9.57 -19.36 -0.91
C ASP A 480 9.36 -19.91 0.50
N GLU A 481 9.96 -21.05 0.78
CA GLU A 481 10.09 -21.62 2.13
C GLU A 481 11.51 -21.35 2.66
N PRO A 482 11.68 -20.28 3.46
CA PRO A 482 13.02 -19.91 3.96
C PRO A 482 13.61 -21.00 4.85
N PRO A 483 14.86 -21.45 4.61
CA PRO A 483 15.55 -22.40 5.49
C PRO A 483 15.66 -21.84 6.92
N PRO A 484 15.10 -22.51 7.95
CA PRO A 484 15.05 -21.96 9.32
C PRO A 484 16.43 -21.60 9.89
N ALA A 485 17.44 -22.46 9.66
CA ALA A 485 18.80 -22.21 10.14
C ALA A 485 19.42 -20.95 9.52
N LEU A 486 19.12 -20.62 8.27
CA LEU A 486 19.54 -19.37 7.65
C LEU A 486 18.79 -18.18 8.24
N VAL A 487 17.47 -18.29 8.42
CA VAL A 487 16.66 -17.24 9.05
C VAL A 487 17.22 -16.88 10.42
N ASP A 488 17.55 -17.87 11.26
CA ASP A 488 18.09 -17.64 12.59
C ASP A 488 19.47 -16.95 12.55
N ARG A 489 20.38 -17.34 11.64
CA ARG A 489 21.67 -16.65 11.45
C ARG A 489 21.49 -15.21 10.99
N VAL A 490 20.57 -14.97 10.08
CA VAL A 490 20.26 -13.63 9.55
C VAL A 490 19.62 -12.76 10.63
N ALA A 491 18.69 -13.31 11.44
CA ALA A 491 18.11 -12.62 12.60
C ALA A 491 19.17 -12.27 13.66
N GLN A 492 20.12 -13.17 13.93
CA GLN A 492 21.25 -12.89 14.82
C GLN A 492 22.13 -11.75 14.27
N THR A 493 22.41 -11.73 12.97
CA THR A 493 23.13 -10.61 12.34
C THR A 493 22.36 -9.30 12.49
N PHE A 494 21.05 -9.33 12.25
CA PHE A 494 20.18 -8.16 12.45
C PHE A 494 20.30 -7.60 13.87
N MET A 495 20.14 -8.44 14.88
CA MET A 495 20.26 -8.04 16.28
C MET A 495 21.66 -7.50 16.61
N LYS A 496 22.72 -8.23 16.19
CA LYS A 496 24.12 -7.87 16.49
C LYS A 496 24.52 -6.53 15.84
N THR A 497 23.97 -6.21 14.68
CA THR A 497 24.32 -5.00 13.92
C THR A 497 23.36 -3.85 14.13
N GLY A 498 22.36 -3.98 15.01
CA GLY A 498 21.29 -2.98 15.22
C GLY A 498 20.51 -2.75 13.92
N GLY A 499 20.11 -3.82 13.24
CA GLY A 499 19.29 -3.77 12.05
C GLY A 499 19.99 -3.25 10.78
N ASP A 500 21.30 -3.42 10.64
CA ASP A 500 22.02 -3.03 9.42
C ASP A 500 21.66 -3.95 8.25
N ILE A 501 20.84 -3.44 7.32
CA ILE A 501 20.31 -4.20 6.18
C ILE A 501 21.43 -4.68 5.26
N ARG A 502 22.51 -3.90 5.09
CA ARG A 502 23.66 -4.30 4.27
C ARG A 502 24.34 -5.54 4.84
N GLU A 503 24.59 -5.57 6.15
CA GLU A 503 25.22 -6.73 6.81
C GLU A 503 24.29 -7.95 6.83
N VAL A 504 22.98 -7.72 6.97
CA VAL A 504 21.95 -8.77 6.84
C VAL A 504 21.96 -9.38 5.45
N LEU A 505 21.96 -8.59 4.40
CA LEU A 505 22.05 -9.07 3.01
C LEU A 505 23.37 -9.76 2.72
N LYS A 506 24.49 -9.24 3.23
CA LYS A 506 25.79 -9.88 3.12
C LYS A 506 25.80 -11.29 3.74
N THR A 507 25.16 -11.46 4.90
CA THR A 507 24.98 -12.78 5.54
C THR A 507 24.17 -13.72 4.66
N ILE A 508 23.13 -13.25 3.99
CA ILE A 508 22.34 -14.05 3.05
C ILE A 508 23.20 -14.45 1.84
N PHE A 509 23.83 -13.49 1.16
CA PHE A 509 24.54 -13.73 -0.11
C PHE A 509 25.81 -14.58 0.06
N SER A 510 26.44 -14.56 1.25
CA SER A 510 27.58 -15.42 1.57
C SER A 510 27.18 -16.81 2.08
N SER A 511 25.89 -17.07 2.31
CA SER A 511 25.44 -18.33 2.89
C SER A 511 25.52 -19.52 1.91
N PRO A 512 25.77 -20.73 2.40
CA PRO A 512 25.71 -21.95 1.58
C PRO A 512 24.32 -22.13 0.94
N GLU A 513 23.25 -21.80 1.64
CA GLU A 513 21.87 -21.95 1.18
C GLU A 513 21.58 -21.05 -0.04
N PHE A 514 22.05 -19.80 -0.04
CA PHE A 514 21.93 -18.91 -1.20
C PHE A 514 22.72 -19.44 -2.40
N ASN A 515 23.92 -20.00 -2.17
CA ASN A 515 24.81 -20.49 -3.21
C ASN A 515 24.57 -21.97 -3.57
N SER A 516 23.44 -22.54 -3.16
CA SER A 516 23.10 -23.94 -3.40
C SER A 516 22.41 -24.18 -4.74
N PRO A 517 22.47 -25.38 -5.32
CA PRO A 517 21.68 -25.76 -6.49
C PRO A 517 20.19 -25.66 -6.27
N GLU A 518 19.72 -25.89 -5.04
CA GLU A 518 18.31 -25.81 -4.65
C GLU A 518 17.79 -24.37 -4.74
N ALA A 519 18.62 -23.37 -4.42
CA ALA A 519 18.25 -21.95 -4.56
C ALA A 519 18.32 -21.46 -6.01
N TYR A 520 19.10 -22.14 -6.86
CA TYR A 520 19.23 -21.76 -8.26
C TYR A 520 17.90 -21.95 -9.00
N ARG A 521 17.33 -20.86 -9.53
CA ARG A 521 16.03 -20.83 -10.20
C ARG A 521 14.84 -21.25 -9.33
N ALA A 522 14.95 -21.25 -7.99
CA ALA A 522 13.86 -21.60 -7.07
C ALA A 522 12.73 -20.57 -7.01
N LYS A 523 12.99 -19.31 -7.37
CA LYS A 523 12.00 -18.24 -7.31
C LYS A 523 11.35 -17.97 -8.67
N VAL A 524 10.02 -17.85 -8.68
CA VAL A 524 9.26 -17.33 -9.81
C VAL A 524 9.39 -15.81 -9.84
N LYS A 525 9.55 -15.24 -11.03
CA LYS A 525 9.56 -13.78 -11.22
C LYS A 525 8.13 -13.26 -11.16
N ARG A 526 7.89 -12.30 -10.28
CA ARG A 526 6.63 -11.56 -10.26
C ARG A 526 6.45 -10.76 -11.56
N PRO A 527 5.24 -10.33 -11.93
CA PRO A 527 4.98 -9.64 -13.19
C PRO A 527 5.91 -8.46 -13.48
N PHE A 528 6.20 -7.62 -12.50
CA PHE A 528 7.15 -6.52 -12.66
C PHE A 528 8.57 -7.04 -12.96
N GLU A 529 9.04 -8.01 -12.19
CA GLU A 529 10.36 -8.62 -12.39
C GLU A 529 10.47 -9.32 -13.76
N LEU A 530 9.40 -10.00 -14.19
CA LEU A 530 9.34 -10.68 -15.48
C LEU A 530 9.45 -9.68 -16.63
N ALA A 531 8.66 -8.61 -16.59
CA ALA A 531 8.65 -7.57 -17.62
C ALA A 531 10.01 -6.87 -17.74
N ILE A 532 10.60 -6.48 -16.61
CA ILE A 532 11.92 -5.84 -16.59
C ILE A 532 13.01 -6.82 -17.04
N SER A 533 12.94 -8.08 -16.59
CA SER A 533 13.88 -9.11 -16.98
C SER A 533 13.87 -9.35 -18.49
N ALA A 534 12.69 -9.36 -19.13
CA ALA A 534 12.58 -9.48 -20.57
C ALA A 534 13.27 -8.31 -21.31
N VAL A 535 13.00 -7.06 -20.89
CA VAL A 535 13.67 -5.87 -21.45
C VAL A 535 15.19 -5.99 -21.33
N ARG A 536 15.69 -6.34 -20.13
CA ARG A 536 17.14 -6.46 -19.88
C ARG A 536 17.78 -7.57 -20.70
N THR A 537 17.21 -8.77 -20.67
CA THR A 537 17.79 -9.95 -21.33
C THR A 537 17.83 -9.79 -22.86
N LEU A 538 16.81 -9.12 -23.44
CA LEU A 538 16.77 -8.85 -24.87
C LEU A 538 17.63 -7.63 -25.27
N GLY A 539 18.16 -6.88 -24.33
CA GLY A 539 18.84 -5.61 -24.59
C GLY A 539 17.88 -4.58 -25.25
N ALA A 540 16.57 -4.72 -24.98
CA ALA A 540 15.56 -3.86 -25.60
C ALA A 540 15.57 -2.47 -24.94
N ASP A 541 15.29 -1.44 -25.74
CA ASP A 541 15.09 -0.09 -25.23
C ASP A 541 13.62 0.14 -24.86
N THR A 542 13.42 0.91 -23.78
CA THR A 542 12.07 1.30 -23.32
C THR A 542 12.08 2.72 -22.77
N ASN A 543 11.00 3.43 -22.99
CA ASN A 543 10.74 4.71 -22.32
C ASN A 543 9.96 4.57 -21.01
N GLY A 544 9.67 3.33 -20.58
CA GLY A 544 8.90 3.06 -19.36
C GLY A 544 7.44 3.54 -19.42
N GLY A 545 6.91 3.79 -20.60
CA GLY A 545 5.61 4.44 -20.82
C GLY A 545 4.40 3.64 -20.33
N PRO A 546 3.18 4.23 -20.43
CA PRO A 546 1.96 3.68 -19.86
C PRO A 546 1.62 2.27 -20.32
N GLN A 547 1.99 1.91 -21.57
CA GLN A 547 1.72 0.59 -22.14
C GLN A 547 2.45 -0.52 -21.35
N MET A 548 3.71 -0.29 -21.00
CA MET A 548 4.47 -1.27 -20.21
C MET A 548 3.88 -1.46 -18.82
N HIS A 549 3.50 -0.36 -18.17
CA HIS A 549 2.79 -0.42 -16.90
C HIS A 549 1.45 -1.17 -17.02
N GLN A 550 0.69 -0.96 -18.10
CA GLN A 550 -0.56 -1.67 -18.35
C GLN A 550 -0.35 -3.19 -18.52
N TRP A 551 0.71 -3.62 -19.17
CA TRP A 551 1.03 -5.04 -19.27
C TRP A 551 1.34 -5.65 -17.90
N ILE A 552 2.17 -4.98 -17.09
CA ILE A 552 2.47 -5.41 -15.72
C ILE A 552 1.18 -5.48 -14.89
N ALA A 553 0.30 -4.48 -15.02
CA ALA A 553 -0.98 -4.43 -14.32
C ALA A 553 -1.94 -5.56 -14.75
N ARG A 554 -2.01 -5.88 -16.06
CA ARG A 554 -2.83 -6.99 -16.58
C ARG A 554 -2.34 -8.36 -16.13
N MET A 555 -1.06 -8.50 -15.83
CA MET A 555 -0.48 -9.69 -15.22
C MET A 555 -0.73 -9.77 -13.70
N GLY A 556 -1.42 -8.78 -13.09
CA GLY A 556 -1.83 -8.81 -11.69
C GLY A 556 -1.04 -7.88 -10.76
N GLN A 557 -0.02 -7.13 -11.23
CA GLN A 557 0.83 -6.29 -10.38
C GLN A 557 0.85 -4.80 -10.82
N PRO A 558 -0.29 -4.06 -10.76
CA PRO A 558 -0.26 -2.62 -10.99
C PRO A 558 0.65 -1.93 -9.96
N LEU A 559 1.68 -1.21 -10.43
CA LEU A 559 2.62 -0.50 -9.57
C LEU A 559 1.89 0.57 -8.75
N TYR A 560 2.08 0.55 -7.43
CA TYR A 560 1.36 1.38 -6.44
C TYR A 560 -0.16 1.15 -6.42
N GLY A 561 -0.63 0.03 -6.97
CA GLY A 561 -2.05 -0.29 -7.13
C GLY A 561 -2.62 -1.29 -6.12
N PHE A 562 -1.81 -1.83 -5.20
CA PHE A 562 -2.28 -2.76 -4.19
C PHE A 562 -2.98 -2.04 -3.05
N GLN A 563 -4.22 -2.47 -2.73
CA GLN A 563 -5.12 -1.69 -1.87
C GLN A 563 -4.89 -1.89 -0.37
N THR A 564 -4.39 -3.05 0.04
CA THR A 564 -4.23 -3.41 1.46
C THR A 564 -2.78 -3.21 1.92
N PRO A 565 -2.53 -2.94 3.21
CA PRO A 565 -1.20 -2.57 3.70
C PRO A 565 -0.17 -3.70 3.66
N ASN A 566 -0.60 -4.96 3.58
CA ASN A 566 0.30 -6.12 3.54
C ASN A 566 1.13 -6.27 2.24
N GLY A 567 0.78 -5.53 1.17
CA GLY A 567 1.47 -5.60 -0.12
C GLY A 567 1.23 -6.91 -0.89
N TYR A 568 1.88 -7.04 -2.05
CA TYR A 568 1.83 -8.24 -2.89
C TYR A 568 2.56 -9.41 -2.22
N ALA A 569 2.06 -10.62 -2.40
CA ALA A 569 2.70 -11.83 -1.88
C ALA A 569 4.06 -12.11 -2.54
N ASP A 570 5.01 -12.68 -1.77
CA ASP A 570 6.36 -13.00 -2.21
C ASP A 570 6.57 -14.51 -2.49
N VAL A 571 5.49 -15.25 -2.70
CA VAL A 571 5.51 -16.70 -2.96
C VAL A 571 4.92 -17.02 -4.33
N ALA A 572 5.45 -18.06 -4.98
CA ALA A 572 5.14 -18.42 -6.36
C ALA A 572 3.66 -18.78 -6.58
N GLU A 573 3.01 -19.40 -5.61
CA GLU A 573 1.62 -19.86 -5.74
C GLU A 573 0.59 -18.72 -5.94
N ASN A 574 0.99 -17.49 -5.66
CA ASN A 574 0.13 -16.31 -5.81
C ASN A 574 0.29 -15.60 -7.17
N TRP A 575 1.14 -16.12 -8.09
CA TRP A 575 1.48 -15.50 -9.36
C TRP A 575 1.23 -16.37 -10.60
#